data_4681fe98fbd9ede43a796b16aae924c6
#
_entry.id   4681fe98fbd9ede43a796b16aae924c6
#
_cell.length_a   1.000
_cell.length_b   1.000
_cell.length_c   1.000
_cell.angle_alpha   90.00
_cell.angle_beta   90.00
_cell.angle_gamma   90.00
#
_symmetry.space_group_name_H-M   'P 1'
#
loop_
_entity.id
_entity.type
_entity.pdbx_description
1 polymer ?
#
loop_
_entity_poly.entity_id
_entity_poly.type
_entity_poly.pdbx_seq_one_letter_code
_entity_poly.pdbx_strand_id
1 'polypeptide(L)'
;IDTLTVAPTDDDTLSRLTLTTQGDDHMAEQIVKQLHKLIDTIKVVDLTEGAHIERELMLVKLKASDNDIRAEVKSCAEIFRGTIVDVTPNTYTVQLAGDSEKLDAFIEAVREIGIMEVVRSGVSGIARGDKFLRV
;
A
#
# COMPACT_ATOMS: atom_id res chain seq x y z
N ILE A 1 -6.42 -13.01 3.95
CA ILE A 1 -5.52 -11.87 4.20
C ILE A 1 -5.01 -11.34 2.86
N ASP A 2 -5.32 -10.08 2.57
CA ASP A 2 -4.87 -9.45 1.31
C ASP A 2 -3.49 -8.82 1.45
N THR A 3 -3.27 -8.10 2.54
CA THR A 3 -1.98 -7.48 2.80
C THR A 3 -1.58 -7.65 4.26
N LEU A 4 -0.29 -7.71 4.48
CA LEU A 4 0.29 -7.78 5.81
C LEU A 4 1.55 -6.90 5.82
N THR A 5 1.58 -5.94 6.72
CA THR A 5 2.72 -5.04 6.86
C THR A 5 3.16 -5.03 8.32
N VAL A 6 4.45 -5.24 8.56
CA VAL A 6 5.03 -5.24 9.91
C VAL A 6 6.21 -4.29 9.92
N ALA A 7 6.25 -3.42 10.91
CA ALA A 7 7.36 -2.49 11.07
C ALA A 7 7.55 -2.14 12.55
N PRO A 8 8.78 -1.85 12.97
CA PRO A 8 9.00 -1.29 14.30
C PRO A 8 8.36 0.09 14.40
N THR A 9 8.02 0.48 15.63
CA THR A 9 7.53 1.82 15.92
C THR A 9 8.68 2.67 16.45
N ASP A 10 8.39 3.91 16.86
CA ASP A 10 9.35 4.77 17.53
C ASP A 10 9.76 4.25 18.91
N ASP A 11 8.97 3.33 19.49
CA ASP A 11 9.32 2.62 20.72
C ASP A 11 9.94 1.27 20.35
N ASP A 12 11.18 1.04 20.74
CA ASP A 12 11.94 -0.16 20.42
C ASP A 12 11.28 -1.48 20.86
N THR A 13 10.38 -1.39 21.86
CA THR A 13 9.69 -2.57 22.37
C THR A 13 8.41 -2.91 21.62
N LEU A 14 7.99 -2.05 20.66
CA LEU A 14 6.74 -2.18 19.95
C LEU A 14 6.95 -2.32 18.45
N SER A 15 6.23 -3.24 17.86
CA SER A 15 6.10 -3.36 16.41
C SER A 15 4.64 -3.19 16.04
N ARG A 16 4.39 -2.58 14.90
CA ARG A 16 3.05 -2.39 14.35
C ARG A 16 2.81 -3.34 13.21
N LEU A 17 1.70 -4.03 13.26
CA LEU A 17 1.24 -4.90 12.20
C LEU A 17 -0.06 -4.35 11.64
N THR A 18 -0.11 -4.10 10.34
CA THR A 18 -1.33 -3.69 9.63
C THR A 18 -1.76 -4.83 8.72
N LEU A 19 -3.00 -5.24 8.87
CA LEU A 19 -3.55 -6.37 8.13
C LEU A 19 -4.83 -5.95 7.44
N THR A 20 -4.94 -6.27 6.15
CA THR A 20 -6.18 -6.10 5.40
C THR A 20 -6.71 -7.46 4.95
N THR A 21 -8.02 -7.60 4.95
CA THR A 21 -8.66 -8.84 4.54
C THR A 21 -9.97 -8.52 3.83
N GLN A 22 -10.29 -9.33 2.83
CA GLN A 22 -11.61 -9.33 2.21
C GLN A 22 -12.41 -10.44 2.86
N GLY A 23 -13.42 -10.08 3.58
CA GLY A 23 -14.24 -11.03 4.27
C GLY A 23 -15.26 -10.29 5.13
N ASP A 24 -16.16 -11.05 5.71
CA ASP A 24 -17.12 -10.49 6.63
C ASP A 24 -16.53 -10.32 8.02
N ASP A 25 -17.33 -9.78 8.95
CA ASP A 25 -16.92 -9.56 10.33
C ASP A 25 -16.54 -10.87 11.02
N HIS A 26 -17.15 -11.98 10.61
CA HIS A 26 -16.84 -13.29 11.18
C HIS A 26 -15.40 -13.71 10.87
N MET A 27 -14.92 -13.49 9.64
CA MET A 27 -13.55 -13.78 9.27
C MET A 27 -12.57 -12.90 10.03
N ALA A 28 -12.89 -11.62 10.20
CA ALA A 28 -12.05 -10.70 10.98
C ALA A 28 -11.93 -11.17 12.43
N GLU A 29 -13.04 -11.58 13.05
CA GLU A 29 -13.04 -12.12 14.41
C GLU A 29 -12.17 -13.40 14.53
N GLN A 30 -12.23 -14.27 13.54
CA GLN A 30 -11.44 -15.50 13.50
C GLN A 30 -9.95 -15.18 13.49
N ILE A 31 -9.54 -14.24 12.66
CA ILE A 31 -8.14 -13.81 12.57
C ILE A 31 -7.65 -13.23 13.89
N VAL A 32 -8.45 -12.37 14.52
CA VAL A 32 -8.11 -11.79 15.83
C VAL A 32 -7.94 -12.88 16.89
N LYS A 33 -8.85 -13.84 16.92
CA LYS A 33 -8.76 -14.99 17.87
C LYS A 33 -7.49 -15.81 17.68
N GLN A 34 -7.12 -16.07 16.42
CA GLN A 34 -5.88 -16.82 16.12
C GLN A 34 -4.65 -16.04 16.55
N LEU A 35 -4.61 -14.73 16.33
CA LEU A 35 -3.50 -13.89 16.77
C LEU A 35 -3.36 -13.89 18.29
N HIS A 36 -4.45 -13.80 19.02
CA HIS A 36 -4.43 -13.84 20.50
C HIS A 36 -3.94 -15.18 21.05
N LYS A 37 -4.14 -16.27 20.32
CA LYS A 37 -3.60 -17.58 20.73
C LYS A 37 -2.08 -17.66 20.58
N LEU A 38 -1.53 -16.94 19.59
CA LEU A 38 -0.11 -17.00 19.27
C LEU A 38 0.71 -15.96 20.03
N ILE A 39 0.11 -14.83 20.37
CA ILE A 39 0.80 -13.68 20.98
C ILE A 39 -0.03 -13.19 22.16
N ASP A 40 0.50 -13.37 23.38
CA ASP A 40 -0.22 -13.04 24.62
C ASP A 40 -0.47 -11.55 24.82
N THR A 41 0.39 -10.70 24.28
CA THR A 41 0.38 -9.26 24.51
C THR A 41 -0.03 -8.46 23.30
N ILE A 42 -0.90 -9.01 22.48
CA ILE A 42 -1.39 -8.32 21.29
C ILE A 42 -2.59 -7.45 21.63
N LYS A 43 -2.62 -6.24 21.06
CA LYS A 43 -3.76 -5.34 21.12
C LYS A 43 -4.24 -5.10 19.70
N VAL A 44 -5.54 -5.24 19.47
CA VAL A 44 -6.13 -5.17 18.13
C VAL A 44 -7.16 -4.04 18.09
N VAL A 45 -7.07 -3.22 17.05
CA VAL A 45 -8.03 -2.14 16.78
C VAL A 45 -8.53 -2.30 15.35
N ASP A 46 -9.84 -2.27 15.16
CA ASP A 46 -10.45 -2.27 13.84
C ASP A 46 -10.52 -0.82 13.33
N LEU A 47 -9.69 -0.48 12.37
CA LEU A 47 -9.63 0.87 11.80
C LEU A 47 -10.84 1.19 10.93
N THR A 48 -11.53 0.19 10.41
CA THR A 48 -12.69 0.41 9.54
C THR A 48 -13.91 0.93 10.29
N GLU A 49 -13.95 0.80 11.60
CA GLU A 49 -15.05 1.30 12.43
C GLU A 49 -15.04 2.82 12.62
N GLY A 50 -13.96 3.49 12.25
CA GLY A 50 -13.84 4.93 12.40
C GLY A 50 -13.09 5.57 11.27
N ALA A 51 -12.89 6.88 11.37
CA ALA A 51 -12.08 7.60 10.39
C ALA A 51 -10.62 7.17 10.52
N HIS A 52 -10.01 6.82 9.40
CA HIS A 52 -8.62 6.36 9.38
C HIS A 52 -7.94 6.76 8.07
N ILE A 53 -6.63 6.61 8.03
CA ILE A 53 -5.81 6.84 6.85
C ILE A 53 -5.13 5.52 6.49
N GLU A 54 -5.20 5.14 5.22
CA GLU A 54 -4.48 3.99 4.68
C GLU A 54 -3.55 4.46 3.58
N ARG A 55 -2.33 3.94 3.56
CA ARG A 55 -1.36 4.22 2.49
C ARG A 55 -0.60 2.96 2.16
N GLU A 56 -0.26 2.85 0.89
CA GLU A 56 0.57 1.78 0.36
C GLU A 56 1.57 2.40 -0.60
N LEU A 57 2.78 1.89 -0.63
CA LEU A 57 3.79 2.27 -1.61
C LEU A 57 3.78 1.26 -2.75
N MET A 58 3.87 1.76 -3.98
CA MET A 58 3.96 0.92 -5.17
C MET A 58 5.10 1.38 -6.07
N LEU A 59 5.80 0.42 -6.65
CA LEU A 59 6.81 0.66 -7.68
C LEU A 59 6.36 -0.07 -8.94
N VAL A 60 6.33 0.65 -10.06
CA VAL A 60 5.89 0.09 -11.35
C VAL A 60 6.96 0.33 -12.39
N LYS A 61 7.45 -0.74 -13.00
CA LYS A 61 8.39 -0.65 -14.12
C LYS A 61 7.62 -0.75 -15.43
N LEU A 62 7.78 0.24 -16.27
CA LEU A 62 7.07 0.39 -17.53
C LEU A 62 8.02 0.41 -18.71
N LYS A 63 7.59 -0.17 -19.83
CA LYS A 63 8.29 -0.02 -21.11
C LYS A 63 8.16 1.44 -21.56
N ALA A 64 9.28 2.06 -21.87
CA ALA A 64 9.31 3.47 -22.27
C ALA A 64 10.48 3.70 -23.22
N SER A 65 10.37 3.17 -24.46
CA SER A 65 11.46 3.16 -25.41
C SER A 65 11.46 4.36 -26.37
N ASP A 66 10.32 4.99 -26.61
CA ASP A 66 10.23 6.14 -27.49
C ASP A 66 9.72 7.39 -26.74
N ASN A 67 9.90 8.56 -27.37
CA ASN A 67 9.59 9.83 -26.75
C ASN A 67 8.10 10.01 -26.45
N ASP A 68 7.23 9.48 -27.32
CA ASP A 68 5.77 9.62 -27.14
C ASP A 68 5.32 8.81 -25.93
N ILE A 69 5.80 7.59 -25.79
CA ILE A 69 5.49 6.73 -24.64
C ILE A 69 6.07 7.34 -23.36
N ARG A 70 7.30 7.86 -23.42
CA ARG A 70 7.93 8.51 -22.27
C ARG A 70 7.13 9.73 -21.79
N ALA A 71 6.63 10.54 -22.73
CA ALA A 71 5.77 11.66 -22.40
C ALA A 71 4.47 11.22 -21.76
N GLU A 72 3.87 10.13 -22.25
CA GLU A 72 2.65 9.57 -21.70
C GLU A 72 2.84 9.05 -20.27
N VAL A 73 3.94 8.34 -20.01
CA VAL A 73 4.27 7.87 -18.66
C VAL A 73 4.46 9.04 -17.69
N LYS A 74 5.18 10.09 -18.14
CA LYS A 74 5.35 11.30 -17.32
C LYS A 74 4.03 11.96 -16.99
N SER A 75 3.14 12.08 -17.97
CA SER A 75 1.82 12.66 -17.76
C SER A 75 1.00 11.86 -16.76
N CYS A 76 0.97 10.54 -16.88
CA CYS A 76 0.29 9.67 -15.92
C CYS A 76 0.88 9.80 -14.52
N ALA A 77 2.20 9.81 -14.42
CA ALA A 77 2.87 9.97 -13.12
C ALA A 77 2.48 11.30 -12.46
N GLU A 78 2.45 12.39 -13.21
CA GLU A 78 2.05 13.69 -12.70
C GLU A 78 0.59 13.74 -12.24
N ILE A 79 -0.32 13.16 -13.03
CA ILE A 79 -1.75 13.11 -12.69
C ILE A 79 -1.97 12.39 -11.36
N PHE A 80 -1.28 11.29 -11.14
CA PHE A 80 -1.41 10.49 -9.92
C PHE A 80 -0.44 10.91 -8.82
N ARG A 81 0.32 11.98 -9.04
CA ARG A 81 1.32 12.49 -8.09
C ARG A 81 2.39 11.46 -7.74
N GLY A 82 2.77 10.68 -8.74
CA GLY A 82 3.89 9.76 -8.63
C GLY A 82 5.21 10.42 -9.03
N THR A 83 6.29 9.70 -8.83
CA THR A 83 7.64 10.17 -9.13
C THR A 83 8.35 9.12 -9.99
N ILE A 84 9.04 9.56 -11.04
CA ILE A 84 9.90 8.67 -11.81
C ILE A 84 11.22 8.56 -11.04
N VAL A 85 11.54 7.34 -10.59
CA VAL A 85 12.70 7.09 -9.71
C VAL A 85 13.84 6.38 -10.41
N ASP A 86 13.60 5.84 -11.59
CA ASP A 86 14.65 5.19 -12.39
C ASP A 86 14.35 5.37 -13.88
N VAL A 87 15.41 5.60 -14.66
CA VAL A 87 15.32 5.86 -16.10
C VAL A 87 16.42 5.07 -16.81
N THR A 88 16.01 4.29 -17.81
CA THR A 88 16.95 3.66 -18.75
C THR A 88 16.52 4.03 -20.18
N PRO A 89 17.31 3.67 -21.21
CA PRO A 89 16.88 3.92 -22.58
C PRO A 89 15.53 3.26 -22.94
N ASN A 90 15.15 2.20 -22.25
CA ASN A 90 13.97 1.40 -22.59
C ASN A 90 12.90 1.36 -21.51
N THR A 91 13.17 1.88 -20.30
CA THR A 91 12.24 1.74 -19.18
C THR A 91 12.18 3.00 -18.32
N TYR A 92 11.02 3.18 -17.70
CA TYR A 92 10.84 4.08 -16.56
C TYR A 92 10.31 3.28 -15.39
N THR A 93 10.80 3.57 -14.19
CA THR A 93 10.20 3.06 -12.95
C THR A 93 9.52 4.20 -12.21
N VAL A 94 8.24 4.04 -11.91
CA VAL A 94 7.43 5.05 -11.22
C VAL A 94 7.15 4.60 -9.80
N GLN A 95 7.33 5.52 -8.87
CA GLN A 95 6.97 5.33 -7.46
C GLN A 95 5.67 6.08 -7.17
N LEU A 96 4.73 5.43 -6.48
CA LEU A 96 3.44 6.01 -6.18
C LEU A 96 3.00 5.58 -4.79
N ALA A 97 2.52 6.52 -3.99
CA ALA A 97 1.94 6.21 -2.69
C ALA A 97 0.48 6.69 -2.64
N GLY A 98 -0.38 5.92 -2.00
CA GLY A 98 -1.79 6.26 -1.88
C GLY A 98 -2.60 5.13 -1.29
N ASP A 99 -3.92 5.27 -1.33
CA ASP A 99 -4.80 4.18 -0.98
C ASP A 99 -4.90 3.16 -2.14
N SER A 100 -5.51 2.02 -1.88
CA SER A 100 -5.60 0.94 -2.86
C SER A 100 -6.32 1.36 -4.14
N GLU A 101 -7.37 2.18 -4.03
CA GLU A 101 -8.12 2.66 -5.19
C GLU A 101 -7.25 3.49 -6.13
N LYS A 102 -6.44 4.38 -5.56
CA LYS A 102 -5.51 5.21 -6.34
C LYS A 102 -4.48 4.36 -7.05
N LEU A 103 -3.88 3.39 -6.36
CA LEU A 103 -2.87 2.53 -6.95
C LEU A 103 -3.46 1.65 -8.05
N ASP A 104 -4.64 1.10 -7.83
CA ASP A 104 -5.33 0.29 -8.83
C ASP A 104 -5.69 1.14 -10.07
N ALA A 105 -6.12 2.38 -9.86
CA ALA A 105 -6.43 3.30 -10.95
C ALA A 105 -5.18 3.63 -11.78
N PHE A 106 -4.04 3.81 -11.14
CA PHE A 106 -2.78 4.03 -11.86
C PHE A 106 -2.42 2.82 -12.73
N ILE A 107 -2.53 1.61 -12.19
CA ILE A 107 -2.26 0.38 -12.94
C ILE A 107 -3.15 0.30 -14.18
N GLU A 108 -4.44 0.60 -14.06
CA GLU A 108 -5.35 0.61 -15.22
C GLU A 108 -4.96 1.68 -16.24
N ALA A 109 -4.54 2.85 -15.78
CA ALA A 109 -4.14 3.95 -16.67
C ALA A 109 -2.90 3.62 -17.51
N VAL A 110 -1.97 2.82 -16.98
CA VAL A 110 -0.72 2.48 -17.66
C VAL A 110 -0.67 1.08 -18.26
N ARG A 111 -1.74 0.31 -18.12
CA ARG A 111 -1.77 -1.10 -18.55
C ARG A 111 -1.42 -1.28 -20.02
N GLU A 112 -1.93 -0.43 -20.90
CA GLU A 112 -1.68 -0.51 -22.34
C GLU A 112 -0.27 -0.08 -22.74
N ILE A 113 0.40 0.70 -21.91
CA ILE A 113 1.78 1.15 -22.18
C ILE A 113 2.75 -0.03 -22.13
N GLY A 114 2.52 -0.96 -21.24
CA GLY A 114 3.32 -2.16 -21.05
C GLY A 114 3.99 -2.20 -19.70
N ILE A 115 3.33 -2.87 -18.77
CA ILE A 115 3.85 -3.09 -17.41
C ILE A 115 4.82 -4.27 -17.46
N MET A 116 6.04 -4.06 -16.97
CA MET A 116 7.04 -5.12 -16.85
C MET A 116 7.01 -5.78 -15.49
N GLU A 117 6.84 -4.98 -14.45
CA GLU A 117 6.86 -5.49 -13.07
C GLU A 117 6.16 -4.51 -12.15
N VAL A 118 5.46 -5.03 -11.17
CA VAL A 118 4.79 -4.24 -10.11
C VAL A 118 5.20 -4.79 -8.76
N VAL A 119 5.58 -3.90 -7.85
CA VAL A 119 5.85 -4.24 -6.46
C VAL A 119 4.97 -3.37 -5.58
N ARG A 120 4.25 -3.98 -4.66
CA ARG A 120 3.41 -3.27 -3.67
C ARG A 120 3.87 -3.66 -2.27
N SER A 121 3.93 -2.65 -1.39
CA SER A 121 4.44 -2.84 -0.03
C SER A 121 3.43 -3.47 0.92
N GLY A 122 2.14 -3.46 0.56
CA GLY A 122 1.08 -3.72 1.52
C GLY A 122 0.61 -2.44 2.19
N VAL A 123 -0.59 -2.47 2.74
CA VAL A 123 -1.26 -1.30 3.31
C VAL A 123 -0.81 -1.06 4.74
N SER A 124 -0.49 0.19 5.06
CA SER A 124 -0.30 0.67 6.42
C SER A 124 -1.46 1.58 6.78
N GLY A 125 -2.00 1.44 7.98
CA GLY A 125 -3.16 2.20 8.42
C GLY A 125 -2.98 2.83 9.78
N ILE A 126 -3.63 3.97 9.98
CA ILE A 126 -3.59 4.72 11.24
C ILE A 126 -4.93 5.44 11.44
N ALA A 127 -5.40 5.49 12.67
CA ALA A 127 -6.62 6.23 12.98
C ALA A 127 -6.39 7.73 12.81
N ARG A 128 -7.44 8.45 12.42
CA ARG A 128 -7.39 9.91 12.32
C ARG A 128 -7.54 10.56 13.68
N GLY A 129 -7.03 11.78 13.79
CA GLY A 129 -7.22 12.63 14.97
C GLY A 129 -6.41 12.17 16.18
N ASP A 130 -7.03 12.26 17.33
CA ASP A 130 -6.36 12.02 18.61
C ASP A 130 -6.28 10.55 19.01
N LYS A 131 -6.96 9.68 18.31
CA LYS A 131 -6.97 8.25 18.61
C LYS A 131 -5.64 7.62 18.22
N PHE A 132 -5.09 6.81 19.09
CA PHE A 132 -3.88 6.05 18.77
C PHE A 132 -3.87 4.72 19.51
N LEU A 133 -3.10 3.78 18.96
CA LEU A 133 -2.95 2.46 19.57
C LEU A 133 -2.05 2.57 20.79
N ARG A 134 -2.57 2.15 21.95
CA ARG A 134 -1.85 2.18 23.22
C ARG A 134 -1.51 0.75 23.67
N VAL A 135 -0.41 0.64 24.34
CA VAL A 135 0.01 -0.62 24.95
C VAL A 135 -0.63 -0.81 26.32
#